data_0250090b4df3daf286187bc574158177
#
_entry.id   0250090b4df3daf286187bc574158177
#
_cell.length_a   1.000
_cell.length_b   1.000
_cell.length_c   1.000
_cell.angle_alpha   90.00
_cell.angle_beta   90.00
_cell.angle_gamma   90.00
#
_symmetry.space_group_name_H-M   'P 1'
#
loop_
_entity.id
_entity.type
_entity.pdbx_description
1 polymer ?
#
loop_
_entity_poly.entity_id
_entity_poly.type
_entity_poly.pdbx_seq_one_letter_code
_entity_poly.pdbx_strand_id
1 'polypeptide(L)'
;MKRILFSAVIIMFFAACGGDDGLTPTPQKPPTQEETPEVKAADIVKYFALNNQLNVSQALEKAKADLGKKTIDGKEINVTSVTEVKRDEAKGTFTLKVAGYVGKKPFGMEVDFAGFAQKPSDQDMAMRAVAKWKEGVDYLAGFDFDTLYRLKKTDKFTAAYLAKFVDLTSSAPDGNSRYTFTADDWAKTTVSDVKYIADNSHPGRISFTITYNGIKGKTGNGNNGAPSLAIDKNAYYAKQFTVDADDVSKLYMRGVYRHLDVFYGSLIDYDDDKFAPLFAGKQKSDGNNTIDLTIKLTPKDGSDTELAQFTMTLTGFKPLSDLNEEWAIAGKTEVNQFFGKKFRGKPDGDKTAEVKAIPTKSWINLVQMSVKRGGNHVDLSPEKVKSENGNYTVTAWVPSSGKTEYRDIYLEEPQIEVISARKEDNFLYIKYRLTQVNETAVDGKEKEVQIHLILP
;
A
#
# COMPACT_ATOMS: atom_id res chain seq x y z
N MET A 1 -11.87 46.85 26.43
CA MET A 1 -12.82 47.06 27.54
C MET A 1 -14.13 46.36 27.20
N LYS A 2 -14.40 45.18 27.77
CA LYS A 2 -15.76 44.68 27.97
C LYS A 2 -15.70 43.71 29.17
N ARG A 3 -16.26 44.20 30.26
CA ARG A 3 -16.42 43.46 31.53
C ARG A 3 -17.63 42.53 31.35
N ILE A 4 -17.45 41.26 31.70
CA ILE A 4 -18.58 40.31 31.85
C ILE A 4 -18.76 40.07 33.33
N LEU A 5 -19.95 40.42 33.85
CA LEU A 5 -20.40 40.23 35.19
C LEU A 5 -20.68 38.74 35.47
N PHE A 6 -20.19 38.27 36.59
CA PHE A 6 -20.65 37.04 37.25
C PHE A 6 -21.91 37.31 38.06
N SER A 7 -23.03 36.70 37.70
CA SER A 7 -24.26 36.67 38.51
C SER A 7 -24.20 35.47 39.45
N ALA A 8 -24.11 35.77 40.76
CA ALA A 8 -24.29 34.80 41.80
C ALA A 8 -25.78 34.54 42.01
N VAL A 9 -26.23 33.28 41.89
CA VAL A 9 -27.57 32.85 42.25
C VAL A 9 -27.55 32.38 43.69
N ILE A 10 -28.21 33.16 44.56
CA ILE A 10 -28.49 32.80 45.94
C ILE A 10 -29.84 32.02 45.95
N ILE A 11 -29.82 30.77 46.38
CA ILE A 11 -31.05 29.99 46.63
C ILE A 11 -31.41 30.14 48.11
N MET A 12 -32.48 30.82 48.38
CA MET A 12 -33.11 30.90 49.73
C MET A 12 -33.94 29.64 49.99
N PHE A 13 -33.71 29.05 51.15
CA PHE A 13 -34.62 28.02 51.71
C PHE A 13 -35.78 28.71 52.42
N PHE A 14 -36.98 28.37 52.04
CA PHE A 14 -38.19 28.61 52.81
C PHE A 14 -38.49 27.41 53.68
N ALA A 15 -38.55 27.62 54.99
CA ALA A 15 -39.14 26.67 55.92
C ALA A 15 -40.64 26.97 56.05
N ALA A 16 -41.48 25.97 55.87
CA ALA A 16 -42.89 26.04 56.23
C ALA A 16 -43.16 24.96 57.27
N CYS A 17 -43.55 25.43 58.46
CA CYS A 17 -44.17 24.59 59.51
C CYS A 17 -45.68 24.38 59.26
N GLY A 18 -46.14 23.24 59.61
CA GLY A 18 -47.60 23.12 60.00
C GLY A 18 -48.18 21.72 59.88
N GLY A 19 -48.59 21.12 61.00
CA GLY A 19 -49.75 20.25 61.09
C GLY A 19 -49.51 18.76 61.34
N ASP A 20 -49.69 18.44 62.56
CA ASP A 20 -49.91 17.23 63.31
C ASP A 20 -50.92 16.24 62.63
N ASP A 21 -50.53 14.94 62.57
CA ASP A 21 -51.42 13.84 63.01
C ASP A 21 -50.69 12.49 62.95
N GLY A 22 -50.73 11.75 64.00
CA GLY A 22 -49.96 10.59 64.36
C GLY A 22 -50.23 9.34 63.51
N LEU A 23 -49.12 8.80 63.08
CA LEU A 23 -48.85 7.37 62.88
C LEU A 23 -47.37 7.13 63.05
N THR A 24 -47.00 6.24 63.94
CA THR A 24 -45.60 5.83 64.21
C THR A 24 -44.89 5.32 62.95
N PRO A 25 -43.82 5.97 62.45
CA PRO A 25 -43.02 5.42 61.39
C PRO A 25 -41.95 4.49 61.96
N THR A 26 -41.89 3.29 61.41
CA THR A 26 -40.70 2.42 61.49
C THR A 26 -39.42 3.22 61.11
N PRO A 27 -38.31 3.09 61.86
CA PRO A 27 -37.11 3.81 61.49
C PRO A 27 -36.57 3.36 60.16
N GLN A 28 -36.76 4.16 59.11
CA GLN A 28 -36.02 4.01 57.86
C GLN A 28 -34.56 4.33 58.13
N LYS A 29 -33.70 3.34 57.83
CA LYS A 29 -32.24 3.53 57.77
C LYS A 29 -31.94 4.73 56.87
N PRO A 30 -31.13 5.71 57.30
CA PRO A 30 -30.77 6.81 56.41
C PRO A 30 -30.17 6.30 55.11
N PRO A 31 -30.51 6.88 53.97
CA PRO A 31 -29.85 6.49 52.74
C PRO A 31 -28.32 6.68 52.93
N THR A 32 -27.60 5.61 52.70
CA THR A 32 -26.13 5.67 52.68
C THR A 32 -25.77 6.67 51.58
N GLN A 33 -25.29 7.85 51.95
CA GLN A 33 -24.68 8.77 51.01
C GLN A 33 -23.53 7.97 50.33
N GLU A 34 -23.65 7.62 49.09
CA GLU A 34 -22.52 7.17 48.29
C GLU A 34 -21.52 8.32 48.28
N GLU A 35 -20.47 8.19 49.06
CA GLU A 35 -19.33 9.10 48.98
C GLU A 35 -18.79 9.10 47.56
N THR A 36 -19.03 10.16 46.83
CA THR A 36 -18.45 10.33 45.49
C THR A 36 -16.94 10.31 45.65
N PRO A 37 -16.24 9.36 45.03
CA PRO A 37 -14.82 9.19 45.26
C PRO A 37 -14.04 10.46 44.88
N GLU A 38 -13.18 10.93 45.78
CA GLU A 38 -12.30 12.08 45.55
C GLU A 38 -11.17 11.74 44.58
N VAL A 39 -10.88 12.62 43.61
CA VAL A 39 -9.74 12.50 42.70
C VAL A 39 -8.47 12.97 43.39
N LYS A 40 -7.44 12.15 43.32
CA LYS A 40 -6.08 12.47 43.84
C LYS A 40 -5.09 12.72 42.71
N ALA A 41 -4.00 13.42 42.97
CA ALA A 41 -2.94 13.62 41.98
C ALA A 41 -2.42 12.29 41.37
N ALA A 42 -2.33 11.23 42.17
CA ALA A 42 -1.93 9.90 41.71
C ALA A 42 -2.92 9.30 40.67
N ASP A 43 -4.23 9.58 40.77
CA ASP A 43 -5.22 9.14 39.81
C ASP A 43 -5.00 9.82 38.44
N ILE A 44 -4.62 11.10 38.47
CA ILE A 44 -4.32 11.90 37.27
C ILE A 44 -3.01 11.43 36.61
N VAL A 45 -2.00 11.10 37.40
CA VAL A 45 -0.76 10.50 36.86
C VAL A 45 -1.08 9.17 36.12
N LYS A 46 -1.90 8.32 36.70
CA LYS A 46 -2.36 7.08 36.07
C LYS A 46 -3.27 7.35 34.85
N TYR A 47 -4.08 8.39 34.89
CA TYR A 47 -4.97 8.77 33.79
C TYR A 47 -4.15 9.04 32.51
N PHE A 48 -3.09 9.84 32.59
CA PHE A 48 -2.26 10.16 31.43
C PHE A 48 -1.29 9.03 31.07
N ALA A 49 -0.90 8.17 31.99
CA ALA A 49 -0.01 7.00 31.76
C ALA A 49 1.19 7.35 30.89
N LEU A 50 1.85 8.47 31.16
CA LEU A 50 2.95 8.98 30.35
C LEU A 50 4.19 8.08 30.50
N ASN A 51 4.80 7.73 29.36
CA ASN A 51 6.02 6.93 29.34
C ASN A 51 7.23 7.81 29.71
N ASN A 52 8.06 7.34 30.61
CA ASN A 52 9.29 8.01 31.05
C ASN A 52 10.40 8.10 29.98
N GLN A 53 10.23 7.42 28.84
CA GLN A 53 11.14 7.58 27.69
C GLN A 53 10.84 8.84 26.86
N LEU A 54 9.69 9.48 27.09
CA LEU A 54 9.36 10.77 26.49
C LEU A 54 10.22 11.87 27.11
N ASN A 55 10.57 12.90 26.34
CA ASN A 55 11.05 14.15 26.93
C ASN A 55 9.85 14.96 27.44
N VAL A 56 10.15 16.02 28.22
CA VAL A 56 9.12 16.90 28.81
C VAL A 56 8.17 17.47 27.78
N SER A 57 8.68 17.95 26.63
CA SER A 57 7.87 18.52 25.56
C SER A 57 6.92 17.48 24.93
N GLN A 58 7.41 16.28 24.65
CA GLN A 58 6.58 15.18 24.11
C GLN A 58 5.50 14.73 25.11
N ALA A 59 5.85 14.64 26.39
CA ALA A 59 4.91 14.27 27.43
C ALA A 59 3.81 15.32 27.61
N LEU A 60 4.15 16.61 27.52
CA LEU A 60 3.21 17.73 27.57
C LEU A 60 2.22 17.69 26.38
N GLU A 61 2.70 17.52 25.14
CA GLU A 61 1.85 17.43 23.97
C GLU A 61 0.90 16.23 24.06
N LYS A 62 1.40 15.08 24.52
CA LYS A 62 0.57 13.90 24.74
C LYS A 62 -0.51 14.13 25.79
N ALA A 63 -0.16 14.77 26.93
CA ALA A 63 -1.13 15.09 27.97
C ALA A 63 -2.20 16.11 27.50
N LYS A 64 -1.82 17.12 26.72
CA LYS A 64 -2.76 18.09 26.14
C LYS A 64 -3.73 17.48 25.13
N ALA A 65 -3.30 16.44 24.39
CA ALA A 65 -4.12 15.74 23.43
C ALA A 65 -5.04 14.68 24.07
N ASP A 66 -4.74 14.21 25.28
CA ASP A 66 -5.39 13.07 25.94
C ASP A 66 -6.50 13.53 26.90
N LEU A 67 -7.54 14.14 26.35
CA LEU A 67 -8.71 14.59 27.09
C LEU A 67 -9.86 13.59 26.99
N GLY A 68 -10.85 13.70 27.90
CA GLY A 68 -12.07 12.89 27.86
C GLY A 68 -12.24 11.97 29.08
N LYS A 69 -12.98 10.88 28.90
CA LYS A 69 -13.36 9.96 29.96
C LYS A 69 -12.45 8.72 29.98
N LYS A 70 -11.98 8.37 31.19
CA LYS A 70 -11.28 7.11 31.48
C LYS A 70 -11.67 6.57 32.84
N THR A 71 -11.64 5.26 33.00
CA THR A 71 -11.83 4.60 34.30
C THR A 71 -10.47 4.30 34.91
N ILE A 72 -10.19 4.93 36.05
CA ILE A 72 -8.94 4.78 36.80
C ILE A 72 -9.28 4.27 38.20
N ASP A 73 -8.80 3.12 38.57
CA ASP A 73 -9.05 2.48 39.87
C ASP A 73 -10.54 2.48 40.25
N GLY A 74 -11.44 2.18 39.28
CA GLY A 74 -12.88 2.15 39.46
C GLY A 74 -13.58 3.52 39.46
N LYS A 75 -12.86 4.63 39.31
CA LYS A 75 -13.41 5.99 39.18
C LYS A 75 -13.52 6.41 37.73
N GLU A 76 -14.68 6.84 37.28
CA GLU A 76 -14.85 7.49 35.96
C GLU A 76 -14.36 8.94 36.06
N ILE A 77 -13.18 9.22 35.51
CA ILE A 77 -12.56 10.54 35.47
C ILE A 77 -12.71 11.11 34.05
N ASN A 78 -13.29 12.31 33.96
CA ASN A 78 -13.42 13.03 32.70
C ASN A 78 -12.57 14.30 32.76
N VAL A 79 -11.39 14.30 32.13
CA VAL A 79 -10.52 15.46 32.01
C VAL A 79 -11.02 16.37 30.88
N THR A 80 -11.32 17.62 31.18
CA THR A 80 -11.84 18.61 30.24
C THR A 80 -10.84 19.68 29.84
N SER A 81 -9.84 19.94 30.68
CA SER A 81 -8.78 20.89 30.35
C SER A 81 -7.46 20.54 31.03
N VAL A 82 -6.40 20.85 30.30
CA VAL A 82 -5.00 20.71 30.74
C VAL A 82 -4.25 21.99 30.41
N THR A 83 -3.59 22.60 31.38
CA THR A 83 -2.78 23.79 31.19
C THR A 83 -1.40 23.58 31.83
N GLU A 84 -0.36 23.90 31.09
CA GLU A 84 1.00 23.89 31.60
C GLU A 84 1.21 25.00 32.62
N VAL A 85 1.75 24.68 33.81
CA VAL A 85 2.10 25.63 34.88
C VAL A 85 3.60 25.87 34.89
N LYS A 86 4.38 24.78 34.80
CA LYS A 86 5.86 24.85 34.89
C LYS A 86 6.45 23.68 34.08
N ARG A 87 7.63 23.91 33.50
CA ARG A 87 8.48 22.85 32.92
C ARG A 87 9.94 23.05 33.33
N ASP A 88 10.67 21.96 33.48
CA ASP A 88 12.11 21.92 33.68
C ASP A 88 12.68 20.74 32.87
N GLU A 89 13.09 21.00 31.62
CA GLU A 89 13.61 20.00 30.73
C GLU A 89 14.95 19.40 31.20
N ALA A 90 15.76 20.23 31.94
CA ALA A 90 17.03 19.76 32.49
C ALA A 90 16.83 18.75 33.62
N LYS A 91 15.71 18.83 34.33
CA LYS A 91 15.35 17.87 35.40
C LYS A 91 14.38 16.79 34.95
N GLY A 92 13.84 16.88 33.71
CA GLY A 92 12.84 15.95 33.22
C GLY A 92 11.53 16.04 34.01
N THR A 93 11.08 17.26 34.38
CA THR A 93 9.87 17.48 35.18
C THR A 93 8.97 18.55 34.60
N PHE A 94 7.66 18.45 34.87
CA PHE A 94 6.70 19.51 34.59
C PHE A 94 5.49 19.42 35.53
N THR A 95 4.75 20.52 35.64
CA THR A 95 3.52 20.64 36.42
C THR A 95 2.36 20.99 35.48
N LEU A 96 1.25 20.26 35.58
CA LEU A 96 0.01 20.58 34.88
C LEU A 96 -1.07 21.00 35.85
N LYS A 97 -1.84 22.02 35.48
CA LYS A 97 -3.13 22.28 36.06
C LYS A 97 -4.17 21.48 35.23
N VAL A 98 -4.83 20.52 35.89
CA VAL A 98 -5.79 19.61 35.29
C VAL A 98 -7.16 19.88 35.90
N ALA A 99 -8.19 20.03 35.06
CA ALA A 99 -9.56 20.18 35.51
C ALA A 99 -10.51 19.22 34.77
N GLY A 100 -11.59 18.84 35.45
CA GLY A 100 -12.55 17.89 34.93
C GLY A 100 -13.62 17.52 35.94
N TYR A 101 -14.16 16.29 35.79
CA TYR A 101 -15.23 15.76 36.62
C TYR A 101 -14.94 14.31 37.03
N VAL A 102 -15.33 13.93 38.26
CA VAL A 102 -15.53 12.53 38.66
C VAL A 102 -17.01 12.33 38.94
N GLY A 103 -17.67 11.53 38.10
CA GLY A 103 -19.14 11.53 38.08
C GLY A 103 -19.69 12.93 37.75
N LYS A 104 -20.42 13.55 38.71
CA LYS A 104 -20.95 14.94 38.58
C LYS A 104 -20.12 15.97 39.33
N LYS A 105 -19.15 15.57 40.16
CA LYS A 105 -18.35 16.45 40.98
C LYS A 105 -17.16 17.04 40.22
N PRO A 106 -17.04 18.37 40.09
CA PRO A 106 -15.89 18.98 39.41
C PRO A 106 -14.63 18.86 40.27
N PHE A 107 -13.47 18.76 39.63
CA PHE A 107 -12.17 18.86 40.24
C PHE A 107 -11.23 19.82 39.48
N GLY A 108 -10.27 20.38 40.16
CA GLY A 108 -9.19 21.16 39.58
C GLY A 108 -7.99 21.09 40.49
N MET A 109 -6.84 20.66 39.98
CA MET A 109 -5.63 20.49 40.77
C MET A 109 -4.38 20.70 39.93
N GLU A 110 -3.29 21.03 40.60
CA GLU A 110 -1.96 20.98 40.03
C GLU A 110 -1.33 19.62 40.32
N VAL A 111 -0.72 19.03 39.28
CA VAL A 111 -0.13 17.69 39.34
C VAL A 111 1.28 17.75 38.79
N ASP A 112 2.23 17.29 39.58
CA ASP A 112 3.63 17.20 39.20
C ASP A 112 3.92 15.87 38.51
N PHE A 113 4.66 15.97 37.43
CA PHE A 113 5.15 14.84 36.67
C PHE A 113 6.68 14.88 36.63
N ALA A 114 7.32 13.71 36.80
CA ALA A 114 8.78 13.61 36.87
C ALA A 114 9.25 12.28 36.24
N GLY A 115 10.56 12.20 36.01
CA GLY A 115 11.19 10.96 35.49
C GLY A 115 11.28 10.92 33.98
N PHE A 116 11.02 12.02 33.26
CA PHE A 116 11.16 12.09 31.81
C PHE A 116 12.62 12.26 31.38
N ALA A 117 12.89 11.95 30.11
CA ALA A 117 14.23 12.11 29.58
C ALA A 117 14.73 13.54 29.72
N GLN A 118 15.86 13.67 30.38
CA GLN A 118 16.51 14.97 30.64
C GLN A 118 17.20 15.46 29.37
N LYS A 119 17.18 16.76 29.15
CA LYS A 119 17.91 17.39 28.07
C LYS A 119 19.42 17.32 28.31
N PRO A 120 20.20 16.70 27.41
CA PRO A 120 21.63 16.65 27.49
C PRO A 120 22.25 18.04 27.33
N SER A 121 23.56 18.20 27.71
CA SER A 121 24.31 19.41 27.40
C SER A 121 24.39 19.70 25.91
N ASP A 122 24.59 20.95 25.52
CA ASP A 122 24.76 21.33 24.12
C ASP A 122 25.90 20.54 23.45
N GLN A 123 26.97 20.24 24.19
CA GLN A 123 28.07 19.37 23.74
C GLN A 123 27.58 17.92 23.46
N ASP A 124 26.77 17.36 24.36
CA ASP A 124 26.23 16.01 24.14
C ASP A 124 25.18 15.99 23.03
N MET A 125 24.35 17.03 22.92
CA MET A 125 23.42 17.22 21.83
C MET A 125 24.12 17.17 20.47
N ALA A 126 25.28 17.84 20.34
CA ALA A 126 26.07 17.81 19.10
C ALA A 126 26.80 16.48 18.88
N MET A 127 27.51 15.98 19.91
CA MET A 127 28.49 14.90 19.77
C MET A 127 27.90 13.49 19.85
N ARG A 128 26.70 13.34 20.43
CA ARG A 128 26.02 12.04 20.64
C ARG A 128 24.73 11.91 19.86
N ALA A 129 24.50 12.80 18.92
CA ALA A 129 23.31 12.75 18.06
C ALA A 129 23.26 11.47 17.23
N VAL A 130 22.10 10.83 17.24
CA VAL A 130 21.77 9.66 16.44
C VAL A 130 20.52 9.99 15.63
N ALA A 131 20.52 9.63 14.35
CA ALA A 131 19.40 9.84 13.46
C ALA A 131 18.62 8.55 13.23
N LYS A 132 17.31 8.65 13.13
CA LYS A 132 16.41 7.60 12.63
C LYS A 132 15.34 8.23 11.76
N TRP A 133 14.77 7.44 10.84
CA TRP A 133 13.59 7.90 10.13
C TRP A 133 12.42 8.08 11.07
N LYS A 134 11.66 9.14 10.86
CA LYS A 134 10.50 9.45 11.67
C LYS A 134 9.42 8.39 11.47
N GLU A 135 8.86 7.90 12.58
CA GLU A 135 7.79 6.92 12.55
C GLU A 135 6.52 7.47 11.85
N GLY A 136 5.88 6.66 11.05
CA GLY A 136 4.67 7.03 10.30
C GLY A 136 4.89 7.93 9.08
N VAL A 137 6.15 8.30 8.75
CA VAL A 137 6.47 9.06 7.56
C VAL A 137 7.04 8.14 6.47
N ASP A 138 6.41 8.12 5.30
CA ASP A 138 6.96 7.41 4.13
C ASP A 138 8.10 8.22 3.50
N TYR A 139 9.31 8.00 4.03
CA TYR A 139 10.50 8.68 3.53
C TYR A 139 10.88 8.23 2.10
N LEU A 140 10.50 7.02 1.68
CA LEU A 140 10.79 6.55 0.32
C LEU A 140 9.99 7.33 -0.73
N ALA A 141 8.80 7.79 -0.39
CA ALA A 141 7.99 8.63 -1.27
C ALA A 141 8.31 10.13 -1.14
N GLY A 142 8.60 10.61 0.09
CA GLY A 142 8.68 12.05 0.38
C GLY A 142 10.08 12.64 0.41
N PHE A 143 11.11 11.86 0.76
CA PHE A 143 12.49 12.34 0.85
C PHE A 143 13.13 12.40 -0.54
N ASP A 144 13.74 13.52 -0.90
CA ASP A 144 14.32 13.72 -2.23
C ASP A 144 15.74 13.09 -2.33
N PHE A 145 15.78 11.78 -2.27
CA PHE A 145 17.03 11.04 -2.36
C PHE A 145 17.71 11.17 -3.74
N ASP A 146 16.94 11.31 -4.82
CA ASP A 146 17.48 11.45 -6.17
C ASP A 146 18.36 12.70 -6.32
N THR A 147 17.93 13.83 -5.76
CA THR A 147 18.75 15.06 -5.74
C THR A 147 20.07 14.84 -5.02
N LEU A 148 20.11 14.10 -3.91
CA LEU A 148 21.35 13.77 -3.20
C LEU A 148 22.19 12.75 -3.97
N TYR A 149 21.57 11.66 -4.42
CA TYR A 149 22.30 10.52 -4.99
C TYR A 149 22.80 10.79 -6.42
N ARG A 150 21.92 11.20 -7.31
CA ARG A 150 22.20 11.41 -8.73
C ARG A 150 22.80 12.78 -9.00
N LEU A 151 22.14 13.85 -8.53
CA LEU A 151 22.55 15.22 -8.82
C LEU A 151 23.70 15.72 -7.93
N LYS A 152 24.03 15.01 -6.83
CA LYS A 152 25.05 15.40 -5.85
C LYS A 152 24.82 16.81 -5.25
N LYS A 153 23.58 17.31 -5.23
CA LYS A 153 23.18 18.59 -4.66
C LYS A 153 22.80 18.43 -3.20
N THR A 154 23.39 19.22 -2.32
CA THR A 154 23.21 19.09 -0.87
C THR A 154 22.56 20.29 -0.21
N ASP A 155 22.44 21.40 -0.89
CA ASP A 155 21.91 22.68 -0.41
C ASP A 155 20.44 22.59 0.08
N LYS A 156 19.68 21.67 -0.47
CA LYS A 156 18.29 21.37 -0.07
C LYS A 156 18.20 20.73 1.33
N PHE A 157 19.22 19.97 1.77
CA PHE A 157 19.14 19.12 2.97
C PHE A 157 19.49 19.91 4.25
N THR A 158 18.73 20.98 4.47
CA THR A 158 18.82 21.81 5.68
C THR A 158 18.24 21.11 6.91
N ALA A 159 18.51 21.64 8.12
CA ALA A 159 17.90 21.16 9.34
C ALA A 159 16.36 21.16 9.26
N ALA A 160 15.76 22.23 8.72
CA ALA A 160 14.31 22.34 8.54
C ALA A 160 13.73 21.31 7.55
N TYR A 161 14.50 20.93 6.51
CA TYR A 161 14.12 19.87 5.60
C TYR A 161 14.20 18.50 6.28
N LEU A 162 15.32 18.19 6.94
CA LEU A 162 15.52 16.90 7.60
C LEU A 162 14.52 16.68 8.74
N ALA A 163 14.17 17.72 9.50
CA ALA A 163 13.19 17.63 10.58
C ALA A 163 11.81 17.11 10.15
N LYS A 164 11.49 17.15 8.87
CA LYS A 164 10.23 16.56 8.34
C LYS A 164 10.26 15.04 8.31
N PHE A 165 11.43 14.43 8.12
CA PHE A 165 11.62 13.02 7.87
C PHE A 165 12.41 12.28 8.95
N VAL A 166 13.14 13.02 9.79
CA VAL A 166 14.16 12.49 10.69
C VAL A 166 13.88 12.89 12.13
N ASP A 167 13.96 11.93 13.04
CA ASP A 167 14.12 12.16 14.46
C ASP A 167 15.61 12.13 14.80
N LEU A 168 16.10 13.21 15.43
CA LEU A 168 17.39 13.21 16.10
C LEU A 168 17.19 12.91 17.57
N THR A 169 18.02 12.04 18.11
CA THR A 169 18.09 11.77 19.55
C THR A 169 19.50 11.94 20.05
N SER A 170 19.66 12.38 21.28
CA SER A 170 20.95 12.42 21.97
C SER A 170 20.83 11.83 23.37
N SER A 171 21.94 11.49 23.99
CA SER A 171 21.98 10.99 25.35
C SER A 171 23.05 11.73 26.16
N ALA A 172 22.80 11.89 27.45
CA ALA A 172 23.81 12.30 28.39
C ALA A 172 24.99 11.29 28.45
N PRO A 173 26.16 11.65 29.02
CA PRO A 173 27.31 10.76 29.12
C PRO A 173 27.06 9.41 29.78
N ASP A 174 26.09 9.31 30.68
CA ASP A 174 25.68 8.08 31.36
C ASP A 174 24.95 7.09 30.44
N GLY A 175 24.45 7.56 29.31
CA GLY A 175 23.79 6.74 28.29
C GLY A 175 22.39 6.21 28.66
N ASN A 176 21.90 6.52 29.84
CA ASN A 176 20.70 5.91 30.43
C ASN A 176 19.37 6.42 29.86
N SER A 177 19.37 7.62 29.28
CA SER A 177 18.17 8.19 28.67
C SER A 177 18.47 8.83 27.31
N ARG A 178 17.55 8.68 26.36
CA ARG A 178 17.62 9.34 25.06
C ARG A 178 16.65 10.51 25.03
N TYR A 179 17.16 11.68 24.74
CA TYR A 179 16.39 12.89 24.53
C TYR A 179 16.14 13.08 23.04
N THR A 180 14.88 13.22 22.62
CA THR A 180 14.52 13.51 21.21
C THR A 180 14.51 15.03 21.00
N PHE A 181 15.14 15.48 19.92
CA PHE A 181 15.19 16.89 19.54
C PHE A 181 13.78 17.44 19.33
N THR A 182 13.49 18.53 20.03
CA THR A 182 12.25 19.31 19.87
C THR A 182 12.34 20.23 18.65
N ALA A 183 11.23 20.89 18.29
CA ALA A 183 11.25 21.93 17.25
C ALA A 183 12.25 23.06 17.56
N ASP A 184 12.36 23.45 18.84
CA ASP A 184 13.33 24.46 19.30
C ASP A 184 14.78 24.00 19.17
N ASP A 185 15.02 22.68 19.36
CA ASP A 185 16.35 22.11 19.16
C ASP A 185 16.72 22.05 17.68
N TRP A 186 15.77 21.69 16.82
CA TRP A 186 15.96 21.73 15.38
C TRP A 186 16.25 23.17 14.89
N ALA A 187 15.60 24.19 15.46
CA ALA A 187 15.87 25.60 15.15
C ALA A 187 17.28 26.04 15.49
N LYS A 188 17.92 25.40 16.49
CA LYS A 188 19.32 25.63 16.91
C LYS A 188 20.31 24.72 16.19
N THR A 189 19.83 23.88 15.28
CA THR A 189 20.65 22.91 14.56
C THR A 189 20.90 23.38 13.13
N THR A 190 22.14 23.27 12.67
CA THR A 190 22.49 23.33 11.25
C THR A 190 23.02 22.00 10.77
N VAL A 191 22.87 21.72 9.49
CA VAL A 191 23.30 20.46 8.85
C VAL A 191 24.31 20.77 7.75
N SER A 192 25.37 19.97 7.69
CA SER A 192 26.40 20.03 6.65
C SER A 192 26.88 18.64 6.28
N ASP A 193 27.75 18.55 5.25
CA ASP A 193 28.43 17.32 4.82
C ASP A 193 27.45 16.16 4.51
N VAL A 194 26.27 16.48 4.01
CA VAL A 194 25.26 15.47 3.64
C VAL A 194 25.75 14.66 2.44
N LYS A 195 25.81 13.33 2.57
CA LYS A 195 26.26 12.45 1.51
C LYS A 195 25.64 11.07 1.61
N TYR A 196 25.47 10.44 0.47
CA TYR A 196 25.15 9.01 0.40
C TYR A 196 26.45 8.19 0.42
N ILE A 197 26.43 7.11 1.18
CA ILE A 197 27.53 6.14 1.30
C ILE A 197 26.95 4.79 0.90
N ALA A 198 27.47 4.26 -0.21
CA ALA A 198 27.10 2.91 -0.65
C ALA A 198 27.68 1.86 0.31
N ASP A 199 26.93 0.79 0.51
CA ASP A 199 27.37 -0.38 1.25
C ASP A 199 27.05 -1.61 0.38
N ASN A 200 28.04 -2.42 0.07
CA ASN A 200 27.86 -3.58 -0.82
C ASN A 200 27.15 -4.76 -0.15
N SER A 201 27.07 -4.75 1.18
CA SER A 201 26.52 -5.87 1.96
C SER A 201 25.19 -5.52 2.66
N HIS A 202 24.80 -4.24 2.69
CA HIS A 202 23.64 -3.74 3.40
C HIS A 202 23.01 -2.56 2.63
N PRO A 203 21.80 -2.13 2.99
CA PRO A 203 21.27 -0.87 2.49
C PRO A 203 22.28 0.25 2.72
N GLY A 204 22.52 1.08 1.70
CA GLY A 204 23.37 2.25 1.83
C GLY A 204 22.83 3.20 2.90
N ARG A 205 23.61 4.24 3.22
CA ARG A 205 23.22 5.20 4.25
C ARG A 205 23.42 6.64 3.81
N ILE A 206 22.56 7.51 4.30
CA ILE A 206 22.75 8.96 4.21
C ILE A 206 23.42 9.39 5.52
N SER A 207 24.63 9.96 5.43
CA SER A 207 25.36 10.49 6.57
C SER A 207 25.43 12.01 6.48
N PHE A 208 25.40 12.67 7.62
CA PHE A 208 25.50 14.13 7.72
C PHE A 208 26.14 14.58 9.04
N THR A 209 26.62 15.82 9.07
CA THR A 209 27.16 16.47 10.25
C THR A 209 26.12 17.44 10.78
N ILE A 210 25.88 17.44 12.08
CA ILE A 210 25.09 18.50 12.72
C ILE A 210 25.99 19.47 13.47
N THR A 211 25.56 20.73 13.53
CA THR A 211 26.10 21.73 14.47
C THR A 211 24.95 22.20 15.33
N TYR A 212 25.00 21.97 16.63
CA TYR A 212 23.97 22.36 17.58
C TYR A 212 24.43 23.51 18.42
N ASN A 213 23.68 24.62 18.45
CA ASN A 213 24.01 25.84 19.19
C ASN A 213 25.47 26.30 18.99
N GLY A 214 25.98 26.21 17.74
CA GLY A 214 27.37 26.57 17.40
C GLY A 214 28.42 25.48 17.67
N ILE A 215 28.07 24.39 18.33
CA ILE A 215 28.99 23.27 18.60
C ILE A 215 28.90 22.24 17.49
N LYS A 216 30.01 22.03 16.77
CA LYS A 216 30.07 21.03 15.67
C LYS A 216 30.11 19.61 16.23
N GLY A 217 29.22 18.76 15.78
CA GLY A 217 29.15 17.35 16.12
C GLY A 217 30.16 16.49 15.34
N LYS A 218 30.00 15.16 15.44
CA LYS A 218 30.84 14.20 14.76
C LYS A 218 30.63 14.27 13.25
N THR A 219 31.74 14.17 12.52
CA THR A 219 31.81 14.15 11.06
C THR A 219 32.19 12.77 10.57
N GLY A 220 31.87 12.45 9.31
CA GLY A 220 32.35 11.24 8.67
C GLY A 220 31.24 10.41 8.02
N ASN A 221 31.41 9.10 8.03
CA ASN A 221 30.53 8.18 7.30
C ASN A 221 29.58 7.35 8.20
N GLY A 222 29.28 7.83 9.39
CA GLY A 222 28.44 7.11 10.35
C GLY A 222 29.17 6.05 11.20
N ASN A 223 30.29 5.52 10.72
CA ASN A 223 31.06 4.50 11.45
C ASN A 223 31.78 5.07 12.70
N ASN A 224 32.01 6.36 12.72
CA ASN A 224 32.60 7.10 13.87
C ASN A 224 31.55 7.80 14.73
N GLY A 225 30.25 7.42 14.56
CA GLY A 225 29.14 7.96 15.34
C GLY A 225 28.56 9.27 14.81
N ALA A 226 28.86 9.69 13.57
CA ALA A 226 28.13 10.74 12.89
C ALA A 226 26.68 10.29 12.63
N PRO A 227 25.69 11.19 12.70
CA PRO A 227 24.31 10.83 12.36
C PRO A 227 24.19 10.22 10.98
N SER A 228 23.46 9.10 10.87
CA SER A 228 23.24 8.44 9.59
C SER A 228 21.91 7.70 9.55
N LEU A 229 21.35 7.57 8.35
CA LEU A 229 20.05 6.97 8.07
C LEU A 229 20.24 5.86 7.04
N ALA A 230 19.80 4.66 7.33
CA ALA A 230 19.76 3.59 6.34
C ALA A 230 18.74 3.93 5.25
N ILE A 231 19.11 3.72 3.98
CA ILE A 231 18.21 3.88 2.84
C ILE A 231 18.46 2.79 1.82
N ASP A 232 17.40 2.08 1.47
CA ASP A 232 17.43 1.17 0.34
C ASP A 232 17.20 1.96 -0.94
N LYS A 233 18.26 2.10 -1.70
CA LYS A 233 18.27 2.80 -3.00
C LYS A 233 17.28 2.19 -3.98
N ASN A 234 17.21 0.85 -4.04
CA ASN A 234 16.33 0.16 -4.96
C ASN A 234 14.86 0.35 -4.56
N ALA A 235 14.55 0.24 -3.27
CA ALA A 235 13.20 0.52 -2.76
C ALA A 235 12.78 1.98 -2.99
N TYR A 236 13.71 2.95 -2.84
CA TYR A 236 13.42 4.34 -3.14
C TYR A 236 13.01 4.54 -4.60
N TYR A 237 13.80 4.01 -5.55
CA TYR A 237 13.48 4.17 -6.96
C TYR A 237 12.25 3.36 -7.37
N ALA A 238 12.01 2.19 -6.76
CA ALA A 238 10.81 1.42 -7.01
C ALA A 238 9.52 2.20 -6.65
N LYS A 239 9.56 3.04 -5.61
CA LYS A 239 8.43 3.94 -5.22
C LYS A 239 8.14 5.05 -6.23
N GLN A 240 9.05 5.33 -7.16
CA GLN A 240 8.80 6.30 -8.23
C GLN A 240 8.02 5.71 -9.41
N PHE A 241 7.69 4.42 -9.34
CA PHE A 241 6.94 3.69 -10.34
C PHE A 241 5.63 3.21 -9.74
N THR A 242 4.54 3.43 -10.44
CA THR A 242 3.22 2.94 -10.04
C THR A 242 2.59 2.13 -11.16
N VAL A 243 1.79 1.14 -10.80
CA VAL A 243 1.02 0.34 -11.75
C VAL A 243 -0.35 0.98 -11.94
N ASP A 244 -0.74 1.22 -13.19
CA ASP A 244 -2.12 1.58 -13.52
C ASP A 244 -2.99 0.32 -13.46
N ALA A 245 -3.62 0.10 -12.30
CA ALA A 245 -4.47 -1.06 -12.07
C ALA A 245 -5.73 -1.07 -12.96
N ASP A 246 -6.24 0.11 -13.32
CA ASP A 246 -7.42 0.22 -14.17
C ASP A 246 -7.11 -0.24 -15.60
N ASP A 247 -5.95 0.13 -16.14
CA ASP A 247 -5.53 -0.32 -17.46
C ASP A 247 -5.12 -1.80 -17.45
N VAL A 248 -4.43 -2.28 -16.42
CA VAL A 248 -4.11 -3.71 -16.27
C VAL A 248 -5.39 -4.56 -16.29
N SER A 249 -6.45 -4.12 -15.60
CA SER A 249 -7.70 -4.87 -15.47
C SER A 249 -8.47 -5.09 -16.78
N LYS A 250 -8.14 -4.33 -17.81
CA LYS A 250 -8.76 -4.42 -19.15
C LYS A 250 -8.06 -5.42 -20.06
N LEU A 251 -6.87 -5.89 -19.69
CA LEU A 251 -5.97 -6.66 -20.56
C LEU A 251 -5.77 -8.09 -20.08
N TYR A 252 -5.53 -9.00 -21.02
CA TYR A 252 -5.17 -10.40 -20.73
C TYR A 252 -3.65 -10.56 -20.52
N MET A 253 -3.27 -11.19 -19.43
CA MET A 253 -1.90 -11.31 -18.97
C MET A 253 -0.92 -11.89 -20.01
N ARG A 254 -1.30 -13.00 -20.69
CA ARG A 254 -0.41 -13.70 -21.62
C ARG A 254 0.03 -12.83 -22.79
N GLY A 255 -0.87 -12.05 -23.39
CA GLY A 255 -0.53 -11.16 -24.49
C GLY A 255 0.32 -9.99 -24.04
N VAL A 256 0.01 -9.40 -22.87
CA VAL A 256 0.86 -8.37 -22.27
C VAL A 256 2.26 -8.92 -21.98
N TYR A 257 2.37 -10.11 -21.40
CA TYR A 257 3.67 -10.76 -21.19
C TYR A 257 4.48 -10.90 -22.49
N ARG A 258 3.81 -11.26 -23.58
CA ARG A 258 4.47 -11.44 -24.88
C ARG A 258 4.86 -10.11 -25.52
N HIS A 259 4.01 -9.11 -25.42
CA HIS A 259 4.14 -7.81 -26.07
C HIS A 259 4.29 -6.66 -25.05
N LEU A 260 5.10 -6.88 -24.00
CA LEU A 260 5.31 -5.91 -22.96
C LEU A 260 5.79 -4.54 -23.49
N ASP A 261 6.61 -4.56 -24.53
CA ASP A 261 7.10 -3.40 -25.27
C ASP A 261 5.99 -2.50 -25.82
N VAL A 262 4.80 -3.07 -26.07
CA VAL A 262 3.63 -2.34 -26.54
C VAL A 262 2.84 -1.71 -25.39
N PHE A 263 2.79 -2.38 -24.24
CA PHE A 263 1.85 -2.04 -23.18
C PHE A 263 2.48 -1.30 -21.98
N TYR A 264 3.80 -1.44 -21.75
CA TYR A 264 4.40 -0.90 -20.52
C TYR A 264 4.13 0.58 -20.29
N GLY A 265 4.09 1.40 -21.36
CA GLY A 265 3.86 2.83 -21.26
C GLY A 265 2.46 3.24 -20.81
N SER A 266 1.45 2.33 -20.91
CA SER A 266 0.12 2.54 -20.36
C SER A 266 -0.11 1.84 -19.02
N LEU A 267 0.76 0.90 -18.65
CA LEU A 267 0.59 0.07 -17.45
C LEU A 267 1.45 0.55 -16.28
N ILE A 268 2.49 1.32 -16.55
CA ILE A 268 3.46 1.74 -15.54
C ILE A 268 3.72 3.23 -15.68
N ASP A 269 3.30 3.97 -14.67
CA ASP A 269 3.54 5.40 -14.54
C ASP A 269 4.88 5.67 -13.85
N TYR A 270 5.68 6.54 -14.41
CA TYR A 270 6.93 7.06 -13.87
C TYR A 270 7.28 8.38 -14.51
N ASP A 271 8.23 9.12 -13.94
CA ASP A 271 8.74 10.38 -14.50
C ASP A 271 9.69 10.06 -15.66
N ASP A 272 9.14 10.05 -16.89
CA ASP A 272 9.87 9.72 -18.11
C ASP A 272 10.82 10.83 -18.58
N ASP A 273 10.76 12.02 -18.02
CA ASP A 273 11.76 13.07 -18.21
C ASP A 273 13.05 12.80 -17.40
N LYS A 274 12.94 12.08 -16.28
CA LYS A 274 14.08 11.77 -15.40
C LYS A 274 14.70 10.41 -15.65
N PHE A 275 13.88 9.41 -15.98
CA PHE A 275 14.26 8.00 -15.94
C PHE A 275 14.10 7.30 -17.29
N ALA A 276 15.01 6.36 -17.55
CA ALA A 276 14.95 5.44 -18.66
C ALA A 276 14.98 3.99 -18.14
N PRO A 277 13.81 3.36 -17.94
CA PRO A 277 13.73 1.98 -17.48
C PRO A 277 14.08 1.00 -18.61
N LEU A 278 14.90 0.00 -18.29
CA LEU A 278 15.12 -1.18 -19.11
C LEU A 278 14.45 -2.38 -18.43
N PHE A 279 13.51 -3.00 -19.11
CA PHE A 279 12.86 -4.25 -18.65
C PHE A 279 13.80 -5.43 -18.93
N ALA A 280 14.69 -5.71 -17.96
CA ALA A 280 15.79 -6.67 -18.08
C ALA A 280 15.33 -8.12 -17.95
N GLY A 281 14.19 -8.36 -17.34
CA GLY A 281 13.61 -9.69 -17.17
C GLY A 281 12.12 -9.62 -16.90
N LYS A 282 11.42 -10.69 -17.28
CA LYS A 282 10.00 -10.85 -16.99
C LYS A 282 9.69 -12.30 -16.70
N GLN A 283 8.84 -12.53 -15.72
CA GLN A 283 8.29 -13.85 -15.38
C GLN A 283 6.78 -13.76 -15.25
N LYS A 284 6.08 -14.81 -15.67
CA LYS A 284 4.63 -14.89 -15.53
C LYS A 284 4.25 -15.96 -14.52
N SER A 285 3.13 -15.78 -13.86
CA SER A 285 2.47 -16.78 -13.05
C SER A 285 1.02 -16.92 -13.51
N ASP A 286 0.75 -17.99 -14.26
CA ASP A 286 -0.59 -18.23 -14.82
C ASP A 286 -1.61 -18.51 -13.71
N GLY A 287 -1.24 -19.26 -12.67
CA GLY A 287 -2.12 -19.54 -11.54
C GLY A 287 -2.50 -18.29 -10.73
N ASN A 288 -1.60 -17.29 -10.67
CA ASN A 288 -1.86 -16.02 -9.98
C ASN A 288 -2.32 -14.90 -10.93
N ASN A 289 -2.27 -15.14 -12.23
CA ASN A 289 -2.56 -14.12 -13.27
C ASN A 289 -1.71 -12.86 -13.09
N THR A 290 -0.37 -13.02 -12.95
CA THR A 290 0.57 -11.93 -12.66
C THR A 290 1.79 -11.97 -13.57
N ILE A 291 2.44 -10.80 -13.73
CA ILE A 291 3.75 -10.66 -14.38
C ILE A 291 4.70 -9.95 -13.42
N ASP A 292 5.81 -10.59 -13.10
CA ASP A 292 6.93 -9.97 -12.39
C ASP A 292 7.92 -9.39 -13.41
N LEU A 293 8.24 -8.12 -13.23
CA LEU A 293 9.15 -7.37 -14.09
C LEU A 293 10.41 -7.02 -13.32
N THR A 294 11.58 -7.37 -13.85
CA THR A 294 12.85 -6.87 -13.36
C THR A 294 13.21 -5.61 -14.15
N ILE A 295 13.27 -4.48 -13.46
CA ILE A 295 13.56 -3.17 -14.03
C ILE A 295 14.97 -2.74 -13.64
N LYS A 296 15.81 -2.45 -14.62
CA LYS A 296 17.07 -1.72 -14.46
C LYS A 296 16.83 -0.28 -14.83
N LEU A 297 17.12 0.62 -13.90
CA LEU A 297 16.84 2.03 -14.05
C LEU A 297 18.12 2.80 -14.34
N THR A 298 18.13 3.58 -15.41
CA THR A 298 19.17 4.56 -15.72
C THR A 298 18.58 5.97 -15.77
N PRO A 299 19.40 7.01 -15.55
CA PRO A 299 18.92 8.38 -15.73
C PRO A 299 18.82 8.72 -17.23
N LYS A 300 17.93 9.63 -17.59
CA LYS A 300 17.73 10.08 -18.98
C LYS A 300 18.71 11.20 -19.38
N ASP A 301 19.69 11.50 -18.54
CA ASP A 301 20.71 12.54 -18.78
C ASP A 301 21.89 12.05 -19.64
N GLY A 302 21.80 10.85 -20.19
CA GLY A 302 22.81 10.23 -21.05
C GLY A 302 23.95 9.53 -20.30
N SER A 303 23.86 9.42 -18.97
CA SER A 303 24.80 8.60 -18.21
C SER A 303 24.36 7.14 -18.24
N ASP A 304 25.32 6.22 -18.48
CA ASP A 304 25.09 4.77 -18.47
C ASP A 304 25.08 4.18 -17.04
N THR A 305 25.10 5.05 -16.01
CA THR A 305 25.18 4.61 -14.62
C THR A 305 23.83 4.01 -14.18
N GLU A 306 23.82 2.73 -13.86
CA GLU A 306 22.63 2.09 -13.26
C GLU A 306 22.29 2.74 -11.93
N LEU A 307 21.12 3.38 -11.84
CA LEU A 307 20.60 3.99 -10.61
C LEU A 307 20.13 2.93 -9.64
N ALA A 308 19.35 1.98 -10.14
CA ALA A 308 18.72 0.93 -9.33
C ALA A 308 18.34 -0.29 -10.16
N GLN A 309 18.18 -1.42 -9.48
CA GLN A 309 17.50 -2.58 -10.04
C GLN A 309 16.47 -3.05 -9.02
N PHE A 310 15.22 -3.24 -9.45
CA PHE A 310 14.12 -3.67 -8.60
C PHE A 310 13.12 -4.53 -9.36
N THR A 311 12.25 -5.21 -8.63
CA THR A 311 11.14 -5.99 -9.21
C THR A 311 9.82 -5.30 -8.94
N MET A 312 8.95 -5.32 -9.95
CA MET A 312 7.58 -4.81 -9.89
C MET A 312 6.63 -5.91 -10.38
N THR A 313 5.50 -6.09 -9.74
CA THR A 313 4.49 -7.09 -10.10
C THR A 313 3.25 -6.42 -10.68
N LEU A 314 2.90 -6.77 -11.90
CA LEU A 314 1.61 -6.43 -12.50
C LEU A 314 0.59 -7.48 -12.06
N THR A 315 -0.51 -7.04 -11.46
CA THR A 315 -1.59 -7.89 -10.94
C THR A 315 -2.95 -7.33 -11.33
N GLY A 316 -3.98 -8.18 -11.27
CA GLY A 316 -5.35 -7.72 -11.55
C GLY A 316 -5.71 -7.76 -13.03
N PHE A 317 -4.97 -8.50 -13.85
CA PHE A 317 -5.32 -8.73 -15.25
C PHE A 317 -6.71 -9.32 -15.41
N LYS A 318 -7.31 -9.03 -16.55
CA LYS A 318 -8.61 -9.56 -16.93
C LYS A 318 -8.64 -11.09 -16.78
N PRO A 319 -9.65 -11.65 -16.08
CA PRO A 319 -9.70 -13.10 -15.86
C PRO A 319 -10.00 -13.85 -17.16
N LEU A 320 -9.40 -15.03 -17.31
CA LEU A 320 -9.63 -15.88 -18.50
C LEU A 320 -11.09 -16.36 -18.62
N SER A 321 -11.88 -16.36 -17.54
CA SER A 321 -13.31 -16.62 -17.59
C SER A 321 -14.06 -15.68 -18.55
N ASP A 322 -13.59 -14.47 -18.74
CA ASP A 322 -14.20 -13.50 -19.65
C ASP A 322 -14.05 -13.91 -21.12
N LEU A 323 -13.00 -14.68 -21.47
CA LEU A 323 -12.86 -15.27 -22.80
C LEU A 323 -14.00 -16.21 -23.15
N ASN A 324 -14.64 -16.83 -22.16
CA ASN A 324 -15.76 -17.74 -22.38
C ASN A 324 -16.94 -17.08 -23.11
N GLU A 325 -17.14 -15.78 -22.89
CA GLU A 325 -18.17 -15.01 -23.58
C GLU A 325 -17.66 -14.42 -24.90
N GLU A 326 -16.41 -14.03 -24.94
CA GLU A 326 -15.79 -13.28 -26.02
C GLU A 326 -15.26 -14.17 -27.14
N TRP A 327 -14.70 -15.36 -26.83
CA TRP A 327 -14.06 -16.26 -27.81
C TRP A 327 -15.05 -17.07 -28.56
N ALA A 328 -14.82 -17.20 -29.88
CA ALA A 328 -15.64 -18.06 -30.76
C ALA A 328 -14.79 -18.65 -31.88
N ILE A 329 -15.30 -19.74 -32.46
CA ILE A 329 -14.75 -20.31 -33.69
C ILE A 329 -15.78 -20.21 -34.80
N ALA A 330 -15.31 -20.12 -36.05
CA ALA A 330 -16.12 -20.11 -37.25
C ALA A 330 -15.55 -21.05 -38.31
N GLY A 331 -16.39 -21.45 -39.23
CA GLY A 331 -15.99 -22.25 -40.38
C GLY A 331 -15.04 -21.46 -41.31
N LYS A 332 -14.00 -22.12 -41.79
CA LYS A 332 -13.00 -21.61 -42.72
C LYS A 332 -12.76 -22.69 -43.78
N THR A 333 -12.26 -22.33 -44.94
CA THR A 333 -12.07 -23.28 -46.09
C THR A 333 -11.42 -24.58 -45.65
N GLU A 334 -10.35 -24.51 -44.84
CA GLU A 334 -9.56 -25.65 -44.42
C GLU A 334 -10.37 -26.63 -43.53
N VAL A 335 -11.13 -26.13 -42.56
CA VAL A 335 -11.96 -26.96 -41.68
C VAL A 335 -13.20 -27.44 -42.40
N ASN A 336 -13.76 -26.64 -43.32
CA ASN A 336 -14.87 -27.01 -44.15
C ASN A 336 -14.52 -28.23 -45.06
N GLN A 337 -13.34 -28.22 -45.66
CA GLN A 337 -12.82 -29.35 -46.42
C GLN A 337 -12.48 -30.55 -45.52
N PHE A 338 -11.92 -30.32 -44.35
CA PHE A 338 -11.60 -31.39 -43.40
C PHE A 338 -12.83 -32.22 -43.02
N PHE A 339 -13.90 -31.53 -42.64
CA PHE A 339 -15.18 -32.21 -42.31
C PHE A 339 -15.96 -32.60 -43.53
N GLY A 340 -15.85 -31.89 -44.66
CA GLY A 340 -16.46 -32.25 -45.92
C GLY A 340 -16.08 -33.65 -46.41
N LYS A 341 -14.78 -33.97 -46.35
CA LYS A 341 -14.27 -35.33 -46.67
C LYS A 341 -14.88 -36.44 -45.80
N LYS A 342 -15.30 -36.12 -44.58
CA LYS A 342 -15.78 -37.11 -43.60
C LYS A 342 -17.30 -37.23 -43.55
N PHE A 343 -18.03 -36.14 -43.78
CA PHE A 343 -19.46 -36.05 -43.46
C PHE A 343 -20.37 -35.70 -44.66
N ARG A 344 -19.85 -35.11 -45.77
CA ARG A 344 -20.70 -34.62 -46.85
C ARG A 344 -21.62 -35.72 -47.43
N GLY A 345 -21.13 -36.92 -47.62
CA GLY A 345 -21.91 -38.04 -48.16
C GLY A 345 -22.71 -38.83 -47.11
N LYS A 346 -22.67 -38.43 -45.83
CA LYS A 346 -23.41 -39.14 -44.78
C LYS A 346 -24.86 -38.64 -44.68
N PRO A 347 -25.79 -39.48 -44.19
CA PRO A 347 -27.17 -39.07 -43.92
C PRO A 347 -27.22 -37.92 -42.91
N ASP A 348 -28.26 -37.09 -42.96
CA ASP A 348 -28.56 -36.07 -41.96
C ASP A 348 -28.90 -36.68 -40.60
N GLY A 349 -28.88 -35.87 -39.54
CA GLY A 349 -29.15 -36.27 -38.18
C GLY A 349 -27.94 -36.19 -37.26
N ASP A 350 -28.02 -36.83 -36.11
CA ASP A 350 -26.98 -36.80 -35.07
C ASP A 350 -25.66 -37.40 -35.56
N LYS A 351 -24.58 -36.65 -35.28
CA LYS A 351 -23.20 -37.01 -35.60
C LYS A 351 -22.29 -36.89 -34.39
N THR A 352 -22.84 -36.77 -33.19
CA THR A 352 -22.11 -36.48 -31.96
C THR A 352 -21.00 -37.50 -31.69
N ALA A 353 -21.31 -38.80 -31.78
CA ALA A 353 -20.32 -39.85 -31.51
C ALA A 353 -19.16 -39.82 -32.52
N GLU A 354 -19.50 -39.59 -33.79
CA GLU A 354 -18.52 -39.55 -34.86
C GLU A 354 -17.59 -38.34 -34.77
N VAL A 355 -18.12 -37.16 -34.42
CA VAL A 355 -17.32 -35.93 -34.25
C VAL A 355 -16.46 -36.02 -32.99
N LYS A 356 -16.99 -36.53 -31.86
CA LYS A 356 -16.21 -36.77 -30.63
C LYS A 356 -15.05 -37.75 -30.84
N ALA A 357 -15.17 -38.70 -31.74
CA ALA A 357 -14.09 -39.63 -32.08
C ALA A 357 -12.93 -38.95 -32.83
N ILE A 358 -13.11 -37.73 -33.35
CA ILE A 358 -12.07 -36.97 -34.04
C ILE A 358 -11.36 -36.08 -33.02
N PRO A 359 -10.04 -36.30 -32.74
CA PRO A 359 -9.32 -35.48 -31.81
C PRO A 359 -9.41 -34.00 -32.19
N THR A 360 -9.82 -33.12 -31.22
CA THR A 360 -10.00 -31.71 -31.49
C THR A 360 -8.71 -31.02 -31.95
N LYS A 361 -7.54 -31.44 -31.43
CA LYS A 361 -6.23 -30.97 -31.89
C LYS A 361 -5.94 -31.17 -33.38
N SER A 362 -6.68 -32.04 -34.06
CA SER A 362 -6.50 -32.30 -35.51
C SER A 362 -7.19 -31.26 -36.40
N TRP A 363 -8.10 -30.47 -35.86
CA TRP A 363 -8.88 -29.51 -36.65
C TRP A 363 -9.01 -28.12 -36.00
N ILE A 364 -8.70 -27.95 -34.70
CA ILE A 364 -8.86 -26.66 -34.03
C ILE A 364 -7.97 -25.54 -34.62
N ASN A 365 -6.87 -25.91 -35.27
CA ASN A 365 -6.02 -24.93 -35.97
C ASN A 365 -6.51 -24.59 -37.38
N LEU A 366 -7.56 -25.28 -37.87
CA LEU A 366 -8.15 -25.08 -39.19
C LEU A 366 -9.37 -24.15 -39.17
N VAL A 367 -9.86 -23.78 -37.96
CA VAL A 367 -10.98 -22.86 -37.80
C VAL A 367 -10.52 -21.40 -37.83
N GLN A 368 -11.43 -20.49 -38.13
CA GLN A 368 -11.22 -19.09 -37.76
C GLN A 368 -11.52 -18.95 -36.28
N MET A 369 -10.57 -18.40 -35.55
CA MET A 369 -10.77 -17.98 -34.14
C MET A 369 -11.00 -16.49 -34.09
N SER A 370 -11.86 -16.02 -33.21
CA SER A 370 -12.07 -14.59 -32.93
C SER A 370 -12.39 -14.35 -31.47
N VAL A 371 -12.13 -13.10 -31.02
CA VAL A 371 -12.53 -12.60 -29.71
C VAL A 371 -13.36 -11.35 -29.91
N LYS A 372 -14.50 -11.25 -29.22
CA LYS A 372 -15.35 -10.08 -29.25
C LYS A 372 -14.89 -9.12 -28.13
N ARG A 373 -14.45 -7.92 -28.49
CA ARG A 373 -14.03 -6.89 -27.55
C ARG A 373 -14.67 -5.54 -27.88
N GLY A 374 -15.39 -4.95 -26.90
CA GLY A 374 -16.03 -3.65 -27.09
C GLY A 374 -16.99 -3.59 -28.29
N GLY A 375 -17.67 -4.71 -28.60
CA GLY A 375 -18.57 -4.82 -29.78
C GLY A 375 -17.85 -5.17 -31.09
N ASN A 376 -16.53 -5.14 -31.15
CA ASN A 376 -15.74 -5.50 -32.33
C ASN A 376 -15.37 -6.99 -32.31
N HIS A 377 -15.38 -7.62 -33.50
CA HIS A 377 -14.76 -8.93 -33.69
C HIS A 377 -13.28 -8.76 -34.04
N VAL A 378 -12.41 -9.38 -33.25
CA VAL A 378 -10.96 -9.39 -33.45
C VAL A 378 -10.57 -10.77 -33.92
N ASP A 379 -10.20 -10.87 -35.19
CA ASP A 379 -9.78 -12.15 -35.77
C ASP A 379 -8.38 -12.52 -35.26
N LEU A 380 -8.22 -13.80 -34.90
CA LEU A 380 -6.97 -14.37 -34.45
C LEU A 380 -6.40 -15.29 -35.53
N SER A 381 -5.09 -15.28 -35.67
CA SER A 381 -4.38 -16.21 -36.56
C SER A 381 -3.94 -17.43 -35.76
N PRO A 382 -4.60 -18.61 -35.95
CA PRO A 382 -4.15 -19.84 -35.31
C PRO A 382 -2.93 -20.40 -36.04
N GLU A 383 -1.86 -20.68 -35.32
CA GLU A 383 -0.65 -21.31 -35.85
C GLU A 383 -0.25 -22.54 -35.02
N LYS A 384 0.43 -23.48 -35.68
CA LYS A 384 1.11 -24.58 -35.00
C LYS A 384 2.53 -24.16 -34.67
N VAL A 385 2.78 -23.95 -33.39
CA VAL A 385 4.10 -23.59 -32.89
C VAL A 385 4.77 -24.82 -32.30
N LYS A 386 6.03 -25.07 -32.66
CA LYS A 386 6.82 -26.14 -32.09
C LYS A 386 7.36 -25.69 -30.71
N SER A 387 6.99 -26.43 -29.66
CA SER A 387 7.50 -26.20 -28.33
C SER A 387 8.98 -26.62 -28.20
N GLU A 388 9.65 -26.20 -27.15
CA GLU A 388 11.03 -26.63 -26.83
C GLU A 388 11.16 -28.15 -26.70
N ASN A 389 10.12 -28.81 -26.27
CA ASN A 389 10.05 -30.29 -26.17
C ASN A 389 9.76 -31.01 -27.51
N GLY A 390 9.75 -30.27 -28.62
CA GLY A 390 9.54 -30.82 -29.96
C GLY A 390 8.08 -31.09 -30.31
N ASN A 391 7.12 -30.93 -29.42
CA ASN A 391 5.70 -31.09 -29.67
C ASN A 391 5.14 -29.82 -30.33
N TYR A 392 4.09 -29.99 -31.15
CA TYR A 392 3.37 -28.89 -31.75
C TYR A 392 2.19 -28.48 -30.86
N THR A 393 2.12 -27.21 -30.52
CA THR A 393 0.98 -26.59 -29.82
C THR A 393 0.27 -25.64 -30.76
N VAL A 394 -1.04 -25.45 -30.57
CA VAL A 394 -1.80 -24.45 -31.32
C VAL A 394 -1.80 -23.16 -30.50
N THR A 395 -1.33 -22.06 -31.08
CA THR A 395 -1.44 -20.73 -30.51
C THR A 395 -2.27 -19.86 -31.45
N ALA A 396 -2.98 -18.90 -30.88
CA ALA A 396 -3.77 -17.97 -31.69
C ALA A 396 -3.57 -16.55 -31.10
N TRP A 397 -3.23 -15.62 -31.96
CA TRP A 397 -2.96 -14.22 -31.56
C TRP A 397 -3.46 -13.24 -32.62
N VAL A 398 -3.51 -11.97 -32.26
CA VAL A 398 -3.82 -10.88 -33.19
C VAL A 398 -2.65 -10.73 -34.18
N PRO A 399 -2.89 -10.87 -35.49
CA PRO A 399 -1.84 -10.77 -36.51
C PRO A 399 -1.20 -9.38 -36.51
N SER A 400 0.03 -9.27 -37.07
CA SER A 400 0.78 -8.01 -37.12
C SER A 400 0.04 -6.88 -37.86
N SER A 401 -0.87 -7.23 -38.78
CA SER A 401 -1.76 -6.30 -39.47
C SER A 401 -2.94 -5.82 -38.61
N GLY A 402 -3.19 -6.47 -37.47
CA GLY A 402 -4.26 -6.11 -36.55
C GLY A 402 -3.88 -4.93 -35.66
N LYS A 403 -4.88 -4.37 -34.96
CA LYS A 403 -4.69 -3.25 -34.07
C LYS A 403 -3.81 -3.61 -32.87
N THR A 404 -2.85 -2.77 -32.58
CA THR A 404 -1.86 -2.95 -31.51
C THR A 404 -2.52 -3.09 -30.13
N GLU A 405 -3.61 -2.37 -29.90
CA GLU A 405 -4.39 -2.38 -28.65
C GLU A 405 -5.01 -3.73 -28.30
N TYR A 406 -5.09 -4.67 -29.26
CA TYR A 406 -5.64 -6.01 -29.04
C TYR A 406 -4.55 -7.09 -28.91
N ARG A 407 -3.26 -6.73 -28.92
CA ARG A 407 -2.14 -7.68 -28.81
C ARG A 407 -2.03 -8.35 -27.43
N ASP A 408 -2.79 -7.89 -26.45
CA ASP A 408 -2.99 -8.60 -25.20
C ASP A 408 -3.74 -9.94 -25.37
N ILE A 409 -4.45 -10.12 -26.49
CA ILE A 409 -5.13 -11.37 -26.82
C ILE A 409 -4.13 -12.35 -27.40
N TYR A 410 -3.67 -13.27 -26.57
CA TYR A 410 -2.76 -14.35 -26.94
C TYR A 410 -3.21 -15.62 -26.25
N LEU A 411 -3.65 -16.59 -27.07
CA LEU A 411 -4.23 -17.86 -26.61
C LEU A 411 -3.25 -18.99 -26.91
N GLU A 412 -2.85 -19.70 -25.90
CA GLU A 412 -1.96 -20.86 -26.00
C GLU A 412 -2.74 -22.13 -25.66
N GLU A 413 -2.67 -23.11 -26.53
CA GLU A 413 -3.34 -24.40 -26.42
C GLU A 413 -4.83 -24.31 -26.05
N PRO A 414 -5.65 -23.56 -26.81
CA PRO A 414 -7.09 -23.57 -26.57
C PRO A 414 -7.65 -24.99 -26.80
N GLN A 415 -8.30 -25.53 -25.78
CA GLN A 415 -8.95 -26.82 -25.82
C GLN A 415 -10.46 -26.66 -25.75
N ILE A 416 -11.16 -27.40 -26.55
CA ILE A 416 -12.61 -27.44 -26.56
C ILE A 416 -13.14 -28.85 -26.29
N GLU A 417 -14.29 -28.91 -25.65
CA GLU A 417 -15.13 -30.10 -25.58
C GLU A 417 -16.23 -30.00 -26.62
N VAL A 418 -16.38 -31.02 -27.44
CA VAL A 418 -17.56 -31.17 -28.31
C VAL A 418 -18.71 -31.71 -27.47
N ILE A 419 -19.81 -30.97 -27.37
CA ILE A 419 -21.00 -31.35 -26.62
C ILE A 419 -21.90 -32.23 -27.48
N SER A 420 -22.25 -31.72 -28.66
CA SER A 420 -23.07 -32.44 -29.65
C SER A 420 -22.72 -32.01 -31.07
N ALA A 421 -23.10 -32.80 -32.04
CA ALA A 421 -23.00 -32.44 -33.44
C ALA A 421 -24.18 -32.99 -34.22
N ARG A 422 -24.66 -32.24 -35.21
CA ARG A 422 -25.70 -32.69 -36.14
C ARG A 422 -25.38 -32.27 -37.57
N LYS A 423 -25.75 -33.09 -38.50
CA LYS A 423 -25.66 -32.77 -39.93
C LYS A 423 -27.05 -32.41 -40.46
N GLU A 424 -27.13 -31.35 -41.24
CA GLU A 424 -28.32 -30.91 -41.97
C GLU A 424 -27.85 -30.46 -43.37
N ASP A 425 -28.31 -31.12 -44.39
CA ASP A 425 -27.91 -30.88 -45.79
C ASP A 425 -26.37 -30.87 -45.96
N ASN A 426 -25.84 -29.71 -46.37
CA ASN A 426 -24.40 -29.49 -46.56
C ASN A 426 -23.73 -28.86 -45.40
N PHE A 427 -24.34 -28.89 -44.22
CA PHE A 427 -23.79 -28.27 -43.03
C PHE A 427 -23.63 -29.26 -41.88
N LEU A 428 -22.54 -29.09 -41.13
CA LEU A 428 -22.29 -29.73 -39.84
C LEU A 428 -22.32 -28.67 -38.76
N TYR A 429 -23.24 -28.82 -37.83
CA TYR A 429 -23.35 -27.95 -36.65
C TYR A 429 -22.69 -28.64 -35.48
N ILE A 430 -21.69 -28.00 -34.89
CA ILE A 430 -20.96 -28.54 -33.71
C ILE A 430 -21.20 -27.64 -32.54
N LYS A 431 -21.85 -28.15 -31.48
CA LYS A 431 -21.94 -27.52 -30.18
C LYS A 431 -20.66 -27.81 -29.40
N TYR A 432 -20.04 -26.77 -28.86
CA TYR A 432 -18.79 -26.88 -28.19
C TYR A 432 -18.71 -25.88 -27.01
N ARG A 433 -17.77 -26.11 -26.06
CA ARG A 433 -17.35 -25.14 -25.08
C ARG A 433 -15.83 -25.13 -24.96
N LEU A 434 -15.26 -23.97 -24.58
CA LEU A 434 -13.85 -23.84 -24.23
C LEU A 434 -13.64 -24.46 -22.86
N THR A 435 -12.65 -25.34 -22.71
CA THR A 435 -12.37 -26.02 -21.44
C THR A 435 -10.99 -25.68 -20.86
N GLN A 436 -10.08 -25.22 -21.70
CA GLN A 436 -8.75 -24.83 -21.28
C GLN A 436 -8.16 -23.79 -22.24
N VAL A 437 -7.41 -22.87 -21.72
CA VAL A 437 -6.55 -21.94 -22.48
C VAL A 437 -5.40 -21.49 -21.57
N ASN A 438 -4.22 -21.28 -22.14
CA ASN A 438 -3.03 -20.83 -21.40
C ASN A 438 -2.73 -21.73 -20.18
N GLU A 439 -2.84 -23.06 -20.36
CA GLU A 439 -2.66 -24.06 -19.29
C GLU A 439 -3.68 -23.96 -18.13
N THR A 440 -4.65 -23.05 -18.24
CA THR A 440 -5.67 -22.83 -17.21
C THR A 440 -7.01 -23.40 -17.64
N ALA A 441 -7.65 -24.19 -16.78
CA ALA A 441 -9.01 -24.66 -17.00
C ALA A 441 -10.00 -23.48 -16.98
N VAL A 442 -10.94 -23.49 -17.92
CA VAL A 442 -12.00 -22.50 -18.02
C VAL A 442 -13.35 -23.17 -18.15
N ASP A 443 -14.38 -22.58 -17.56
CA ASP A 443 -15.77 -23.05 -17.68
C ASP A 443 -16.48 -22.28 -18.79
N GLY A 444 -16.25 -22.72 -20.05
CA GLY A 444 -16.76 -22.07 -21.24
C GLY A 444 -18.26 -22.22 -21.42
N LYS A 445 -18.92 -21.16 -21.88
CA LYS A 445 -20.31 -21.22 -22.31
C LYS A 445 -20.43 -22.10 -23.57
N GLU A 446 -21.54 -22.80 -23.68
CA GLU A 446 -21.88 -23.55 -24.89
C GLU A 446 -22.10 -22.60 -26.06
N LYS A 447 -21.44 -22.91 -27.17
CA LYS A 447 -21.56 -22.22 -28.46
C LYS A 447 -21.77 -23.22 -29.58
N GLU A 448 -22.25 -22.75 -30.72
CA GLU A 448 -22.42 -23.58 -31.92
C GLU A 448 -21.64 -22.96 -33.07
N VAL A 449 -20.91 -23.79 -33.80
CA VAL A 449 -20.26 -23.44 -35.05
C VAL A 449 -20.93 -24.21 -36.20
N GLN A 450 -21.19 -23.49 -37.28
CA GLN A 450 -21.64 -24.03 -38.53
C GLN A 450 -20.46 -24.27 -39.48
N ILE A 451 -20.26 -25.49 -39.93
CA ILE A 451 -19.22 -25.90 -40.85
C ILE A 451 -19.89 -26.26 -42.20
N HIS A 452 -19.52 -25.57 -43.26
CA HIS A 452 -19.99 -25.90 -44.61
C HIS A 452 -19.19 -27.08 -45.15
N LEU A 453 -19.87 -28.20 -45.46
CA LEU A 453 -19.23 -29.42 -45.90
C LEU A 453 -18.89 -29.33 -47.41
N ILE A 454 -17.70 -28.82 -47.73
CA ILE A 454 -17.19 -28.73 -49.10
C ILE A 454 -16.16 -29.84 -49.35
N LEU A 455 -16.07 -30.27 -50.61
CA LEU A 455 -14.96 -31.13 -51.04
C LEU A 455 -13.82 -30.26 -51.56
N PRO A 456 -12.56 -30.73 -51.47
CA PRO A 456 -11.41 -30.01 -51.99
C PRO A 456 -11.49 -29.69 -53.45
#